data_ddea0a102345ddc41c9e16c9abbf2b45
#
_entry.id   ddea0a102345ddc41c9e16c9abbf2b45
#
_cell.length_a   1.000
_cell.length_b   1.000
_cell.length_c   1.000
_cell.angle_alpha   90.00
_cell.angle_beta   90.00
_cell.angle_gamma   90.00
#
_symmetry.space_group_name_H-M   'P 1'
#
loop_
_entity.id
_entity.type
_entity.pdbx_description
1 polymer ?
#
loop_
_entity_poly.entity_id
_entity_poly.type
_entity_poly.pdbx_seq_one_letter_code
_entity_poly.pdbx_strand_id
1 'polypeptide(L)'
;MRAPGAALGVGLCLPQLGEHVTVDALRHFCTRAEQLGYTSLWVQDHFQYPVEPRRGYGGRTGAPIPKQYRSVLGPTELLAAIAAWTTKAKLGTSVLVAGNHWPVSLAQRLSTIDVLSGGRLLVGLGVGWNAEEHDASGTDIETRGRRMDDFVPALLACWGDDPVTYAGTQFTIPASYVRPKPVQRPRPPLLSGMWSAAGLERTRLLFDAWNPAGQPVERVAATVADLNARRPEHLAPLDVYHRAFAQYPLQPTPTGDVVQRLAEEAVAASDADFNEFIIEHNFFDAIRSPDDWAQIPDRFAAVVAAAATGRV
;
A
#
# COMPACT_ATOMS: atom_id res chain seq x y z
N MET A 1 11.77 -7.98 -9.89
CA MET A 1 12.69 -7.02 -10.56
C MET A 1 12.03 -6.47 -11.82
N ARG A 2 12.20 -5.19 -12.04
CA ARG A 2 11.68 -4.50 -13.23
C ARG A 2 12.24 -5.15 -14.51
N ALA A 3 11.41 -5.24 -15.56
CA ALA A 3 11.90 -5.75 -16.85
C ALA A 3 13.06 -4.86 -17.36
N PRO A 4 14.12 -5.43 -17.97
CA PRO A 4 15.23 -4.64 -18.48
C PRO A 4 14.74 -3.52 -19.42
N GLY A 5 15.11 -2.28 -19.11
CA GLY A 5 14.71 -1.10 -19.88
C GLY A 5 13.30 -0.55 -19.59
N ALA A 6 12.53 -1.15 -18.69
CA ALA A 6 11.28 -0.55 -18.25
C ALA A 6 11.57 0.69 -17.38
N ALA A 7 10.80 1.78 -17.55
CA ALA A 7 10.90 2.95 -16.69
C ALA A 7 10.37 2.65 -15.27
N LEU A 8 10.87 3.40 -14.26
CA LEU A 8 10.31 3.38 -12.92
C LEU A 8 8.85 3.84 -12.97
N GLY A 9 7.93 3.08 -12.37
CA GLY A 9 6.56 3.54 -12.16
C GLY A 9 6.51 4.65 -11.11
N VAL A 10 5.59 5.60 -11.27
CA VAL A 10 5.28 6.60 -10.24
C VAL A 10 3.83 6.49 -9.86
N GLY A 11 3.57 6.25 -8.56
CA GLY A 11 2.23 6.16 -8.00
C GLY A 11 1.88 7.35 -7.11
N LEU A 12 0.59 7.55 -6.89
CA LEU A 12 0.07 8.51 -5.91
C LEU A 12 -0.79 7.82 -4.86
N CYS A 13 -0.58 8.15 -3.57
CA CYS A 13 -1.59 7.89 -2.57
C CYS A 13 -2.83 8.74 -2.86
N LEU A 14 -4.01 8.17 -2.63
CA LEU A 14 -5.26 8.89 -2.85
C LEU A 14 -5.52 9.91 -1.74
N PRO A 15 -6.27 10.97 -2.02
CA PRO A 15 -6.77 11.89 -1.00
C PRO A 15 -7.85 11.18 -0.17
N GLN A 16 -7.42 10.25 0.68
CA GLN A 16 -8.28 9.36 1.46
C GLN A 16 -8.53 9.85 2.88
N LEU A 17 -7.59 10.67 3.40
CA LEU A 17 -7.58 11.11 4.79
C LEU A 17 -8.04 12.55 4.94
N GLY A 18 -8.76 12.84 6.04
CA GLY A 18 -9.19 14.19 6.39
C GLY A 18 -10.60 14.53 5.93
N GLU A 19 -11.04 15.76 6.27
CA GLU A 19 -12.44 16.19 6.13
C GLU A 19 -12.76 16.80 4.76
N HIS A 20 -11.75 17.07 3.94
CA HIS A 20 -11.91 17.79 2.66
C HIS A 20 -12.10 16.89 1.44
N VAL A 21 -12.39 15.61 1.65
CA VAL A 21 -12.54 14.65 0.56
C VAL A 21 -13.96 14.69 0.00
N THR A 22 -14.09 14.91 -1.32
CA THR A 22 -15.36 14.84 -2.06
C THR A 22 -15.25 13.83 -3.21
N VAL A 23 -16.41 13.30 -3.65
CA VAL A 23 -16.44 12.33 -4.76
C VAL A 23 -15.90 12.94 -6.06
N ASP A 24 -16.24 14.21 -6.32
CA ASP A 24 -15.80 14.88 -7.55
C ASP A 24 -14.30 15.17 -7.52
N ALA A 25 -13.74 15.59 -6.38
CA ALA A 25 -12.30 15.76 -6.22
C ALA A 25 -11.54 14.43 -6.39
N LEU A 26 -12.05 13.35 -5.80
CA LEU A 26 -11.48 12.00 -5.96
C LEU A 26 -11.49 11.52 -7.42
N ARG A 27 -12.62 11.67 -8.10
CA ARG A 27 -12.75 11.28 -9.51
C ARG A 27 -11.81 12.10 -10.38
N HIS A 28 -11.77 13.43 -10.19
CA HIS A 28 -10.86 14.31 -10.91
C HIS A 28 -9.40 13.91 -10.67
N PHE A 29 -9.02 13.73 -9.40
CA PHE A 29 -7.68 13.28 -9.03
C PHE A 29 -7.26 12.00 -9.77
N CYS A 30 -8.11 10.96 -9.73
CA CYS A 30 -7.79 9.67 -10.34
C CYS A 30 -7.64 9.77 -11.86
N THR A 31 -8.58 10.45 -12.53
CA THR A 31 -8.54 10.60 -13.99
C THR A 31 -7.39 11.49 -14.43
N ARG A 32 -7.10 12.56 -13.67
CA ARG A 32 -5.98 13.45 -13.97
C ARG A 32 -4.62 12.77 -13.75
N ALA A 33 -4.48 12.00 -12.67
CA ALA A 33 -3.27 11.21 -12.42
C ALA A 33 -3.00 10.24 -13.59
N GLU A 34 -4.02 9.52 -14.07
CA GLU A 34 -3.87 8.60 -15.20
C GLU A 34 -3.48 9.34 -16.49
N GLN A 35 -4.04 10.53 -16.76
CA GLN A 35 -3.69 11.38 -17.89
C GLN A 35 -2.24 11.87 -17.86
N LEU A 36 -1.71 12.15 -16.67
CA LEU A 36 -0.34 12.62 -16.45
C LEU A 36 0.69 11.47 -16.43
N GLY A 37 0.26 10.22 -16.60
CA GLY A 37 1.14 9.07 -16.67
C GLY A 37 1.52 8.44 -15.35
N TYR A 38 0.83 8.76 -14.24
CA TYR A 38 0.99 8.00 -13.02
C TYR A 38 0.55 6.54 -13.25
N THR A 39 1.37 5.61 -12.77
CA THR A 39 1.21 4.18 -13.05
C THR A 39 0.32 3.46 -12.04
N SER A 40 0.11 4.05 -10.86
CA SER A 40 -0.69 3.44 -9.80
C SER A 40 -1.31 4.45 -8.84
N LEU A 41 -2.40 4.01 -8.19
CA LEU A 41 -3.15 4.77 -7.18
C LEU A 41 -3.27 3.92 -5.92
N TRP A 42 -3.00 4.51 -4.74
CA TRP A 42 -2.80 3.78 -3.49
C TRP A 42 -3.73 4.24 -2.38
N VAL A 43 -4.23 3.27 -1.61
CA VAL A 43 -5.04 3.50 -0.41
C VAL A 43 -4.37 2.91 0.82
N GLN A 44 -4.79 3.35 2.01
CA GLN A 44 -4.35 2.83 3.29
C GLN A 44 -5.55 2.41 4.16
N ASP A 45 -5.32 1.59 5.18
CA ASP A 45 -6.37 0.98 5.99
C ASP A 45 -6.28 1.48 7.44
N HIS A 46 -7.23 2.33 7.79
CA HIS A 46 -7.55 2.74 9.15
C HIS A 46 -9.05 3.04 9.23
N PHE A 47 -9.69 2.72 10.36
CA PHE A 47 -11.12 2.97 10.55
C PHE A 47 -11.45 3.57 11.91
N GLN A 48 -10.48 3.72 12.79
CA GLN A 48 -10.69 4.24 14.13
C GLN A 48 -9.58 5.19 14.56
N TYR A 49 -9.97 6.32 15.13
CA TYR A 49 -9.07 7.30 15.75
C TYR A 49 -9.32 7.29 17.27
N PRO A 50 -8.43 6.71 18.08
CA PRO A 50 -8.64 6.68 19.53
C PRO A 50 -8.45 8.08 20.16
N VAL A 51 -9.31 8.42 21.12
CA VAL A 51 -9.20 9.68 21.89
C VAL A 51 -7.99 9.62 22.82
N GLU A 52 -7.79 8.45 23.46
CA GLU A 52 -6.67 8.15 24.35
C GLU A 52 -5.92 6.93 23.84
N PRO A 53 -4.95 7.09 22.92
CA PRO A 53 -4.28 5.96 22.30
C PRO A 53 -3.33 5.25 23.28
N ARG A 54 -3.40 3.93 23.36
CA ARG A 54 -2.43 3.10 24.11
C ARG A 54 -1.06 3.08 23.43
N ARG A 55 -1.06 3.21 22.10
CA ARG A 55 0.15 3.33 21.28
C ARG A 55 -0.04 4.50 20.33
N GLY A 56 0.98 5.33 20.21
CA GLY A 56 0.95 6.45 19.27
C GLY A 56 1.25 6.02 17.83
N TYR A 57 1.35 7.00 16.97
CA TYR A 57 1.58 6.81 15.53
C TYR A 57 2.77 5.89 15.25
N GLY A 58 2.54 4.91 14.37
CA GLY A 58 3.55 3.91 14.02
C GLY A 58 3.95 2.99 15.18
N GLY A 59 3.13 2.87 16.23
CA GLY A 59 3.40 2.06 17.41
C GLY A 59 4.35 2.68 18.42
N ARG A 60 4.71 3.97 18.28
CA ARG A 60 5.64 4.68 19.15
C ARG A 60 4.94 5.18 20.41
N THR A 61 5.45 4.82 21.57
CA THR A 61 4.90 5.31 22.85
C THR A 61 4.97 6.85 22.92
N GLY A 62 3.85 7.47 23.26
CA GLY A 62 3.74 8.93 23.42
C GLY A 62 3.73 9.75 22.12
N ALA A 63 3.88 9.14 20.96
CA ALA A 63 3.75 9.86 19.70
C ALA A 63 2.26 10.20 19.45
N PRO A 64 1.90 11.46 19.13
CA PRO A 64 0.53 11.77 18.76
C PRO A 64 0.14 11.05 17.47
N ILE A 65 -1.17 10.81 17.28
CA ILE A 65 -1.68 10.30 16.00
C ILE A 65 -2.03 11.51 15.13
N PRO A 66 -1.60 11.54 13.85
CA PRO A 66 -1.96 12.64 12.94
C PRO A 66 -3.47 12.82 12.85
N LYS A 67 -3.92 14.08 12.93
CA LYS A 67 -5.36 14.42 12.94
C LYS A 67 -6.11 13.97 11.68
N GLN A 68 -5.39 13.81 10.57
CA GLN A 68 -5.93 13.35 9.29
C GLN A 68 -6.60 11.97 9.41
N TYR A 69 -6.14 11.13 10.34
CA TYR A 69 -6.75 9.82 10.60
C TYR A 69 -8.12 9.87 11.29
N ARG A 70 -8.61 11.06 11.67
CA ARG A 70 -9.98 11.20 12.20
C ARG A 70 -11.08 10.89 11.19
N SER A 71 -10.76 11.03 9.90
CA SER A 71 -11.68 10.70 8.80
C SER A 71 -10.89 9.94 7.74
N VAL A 72 -11.26 8.68 7.50
CA VAL A 72 -10.61 7.81 6.52
C VAL A 72 -11.68 7.08 5.72
N LEU A 73 -11.63 7.19 4.41
CA LEU A 73 -12.51 6.41 3.54
C LEU A 73 -12.08 4.93 3.52
N GLY A 74 -13.06 4.02 3.53
CA GLY A 74 -12.80 2.58 3.48
C GLY A 74 -11.98 2.18 2.24
N PRO A 75 -10.87 1.44 2.41
CA PRO A 75 -9.94 1.18 1.31
C PRO A 75 -10.53 0.32 0.20
N THR A 76 -11.28 -0.72 0.51
CA THR A 76 -11.85 -1.62 -0.49
C THR A 76 -12.98 -0.98 -1.28
N GLU A 77 -13.80 -0.17 -0.63
CA GLU A 77 -14.89 0.60 -1.23
C GLU A 77 -14.33 1.67 -2.18
N LEU A 78 -13.27 2.35 -1.73
CA LEU A 78 -12.59 3.35 -2.55
C LEU A 78 -11.92 2.73 -3.78
N LEU A 79 -11.22 1.61 -3.63
CA LEU A 79 -10.61 0.90 -4.77
C LEU A 79 -11.66 0.43 -5.79
N ALA A 80 -12.84 -0.01 -5.35
CA ALA A 80 -13.93 -0.39 -6.26
C ALA A 80 -14.42 0.82 -7.08
N ALA A 81 -14.56 2.00 -6.45
CA ALA A 81 -14.92 3.23 -7.14
C ALA A 81 -13.84 3.65 -8.17
N ILE A 82 -12.57 3.58 -7.80
CA ILE A 82 -11.44 3.93 -8.68
C ILE A 82 -11.34 2.96 -9.85
N ALA A 83 -11.60 1.68 -9.64
CA ALA A 83 -11.64 0.69 -10.72
C ALA A 83 -12.59 1.10 -11.85
N ALA A 84 -13.71 1.76 -11.50
CA ALA A 84 -14.68 2.27 -12.46
C ALA A 84 -14.30 3.62 -13.09
N TRP A 85 -13.41 4.42 -12.46
CA TRP A 85 -13.00 5.73 -12.95
C TRP A 85 -11.72 5.73 -13.76
N THR A 86 -10.95 4.65 -13.69
CA THR A 86 -9.63 4.51 -14.34
C THR A 86 -9.58 3.28 -15.23
N THR A 87 -8.66 3.27 -16.18
CA THR A 87 -8.55 2.19 -17.17
C THR A 87 -7.15 1.55 -17.24
N LYS A 88 -6.11 2.24 -16.77
CA LYS A 88 -4.72 1.81 -16.90
C LYS A 88 -3.98 1.73 -15.57
N ALA A 89 -4.20 2.71 -14.68
CA ALA A 89 -3.50 2.78 -13.40
C ALA A 89 -3.75 1.54 -12.56
N LYS A 90 -2.69 0.97 -11.98
CA LYS A 90 -2.79 -0.11 -11.00
C LYS A 90 -3.43 0.43 -9.71
N LEU A 91 -4.08 -0.43 -8.97
CA LEU A 91 -4.81 -0.10 -7.76
C LEU A 91 -4.15 -0.82 -6.59
N GLY A 92 -3.49 -0.06 -5.73
CA GLY A 92 -2.68 -0.63 -4.66
C GLY A 92 -3.21 -0.36 -3.26
N THR A 93 -2.91 -1.24 -2.33
CA THR A 93 -3.05 -0.97 -0.89
C THR A 93 -1.68 -0.82 -0.25
N SER A 94 -1.47 0.24 0.53
CA SER A 94 -0.21 0.54 1.21
C SER A 94 -0.46 1.01 2.66
N VAL A 95 -0.94 0.11 3.52
CA VAL A 95 -1.25 -1.31 3.35
C VAL A 95 -2.62 -1.62 3.98
N LEU A 96 -3.24 -2.79 3.69
CA LEU A 96 -4.33 -3.32 4.51
C LEU A 96 -3.75 -3.93 5.79
N VAL A 97 -4.43 -3.72 6.90
CA VAL A 97 -4.04 -4.29 8.20
C VAL A 97 -4.68 -5.67 8.37
N ALA A 98 -3.91 -6.74 8.32
CA ALA A 98 -4.43 -8.11 8.40
C ALA A 98 -5.27 -8.37 9.67
N GLY A 99 -5.00 -7.62 10.76
CA GLY A 99 -5.79 -7.66 11.99
C GLY A 99 -7.23 -7.19 11.82
N ASN A 100 -7.49 -6.30 10.89
CA ASN A 100 -8.81 -5.69 10.64
C ASN A 100 -9.72 -6.56 9.76
N HIS A 101 -9.23 -7.69 9.25
CA HIS A 101 -9.91 -8.48 8.23
C HIS A 101 -9.95 -9.99 8.55
N TRP A 102 -10.88 -10.68 7.89
CA TRP A 102 -10.93 -12.15 7.84
C TRP A 102 -10.53 -12.63 6.44
N PRO A 103 -9.70 -13.69 6.31
CA PRO A 103 -9.13 -14.10 5.03
C PRO A 103 -10.16 -14.33 3.92
N VAL A 104 -11.25 -15.04 4.22
CA VAL A 104 -12.28 -15.39 3.22
C VAL A 104 -13.01 -14.15 2.71
N SER A 105 -13.49 -13.29 3.61
CA SER A 105 -14.21 -12.08 3.21
C SER A 105 -13.30 -11.08 2.50
N LEU A 106 -12.04 -10.96 2.93
CA LEU A 106 -11.07 -10.12 2.25
C LEU A 106 -10.71 -10.67 0.87
N ALA A 107 -10.50 -11.98 0.74
CA ALA A 107 -10.24 -12.63 -0.55
C ALA A 107 -11.34 -12.34 -1.56
N GLN A 108 -12.62 -12.45 -1.14
CA GLN A 108 -13.77 -12.18 -1.98
C GLN A 108 -13.83 -10.71 -2.41
N ARG A 109 -13.61 -9.74 -1.49
CA ARG A 109 -13.56 -8.31 -1.80
C ARG A 109 -12.44 -7.98 -2.79
N LEU A 110 -11.22 -8.46 -2.53
CA LEU A 110 -10.06 -8.24 -3.38
C LEU A 110 -10.23 -8.87 -4.77
N SER A 111 -10.78 -10.09 -4.84
CA SER A 111 -11.12 -10.71 -6.12
C SER A 111 -12.15 -9.88 -6.91
N THR A 112 -13.14 -9.31 -6.22
CA THR A 112 -14.13 -8.44 -6.86
C THR A 112 -13.48 -7.19 -7.44
N ILE A 113 -12.57 -6.53 -6.69
CA ILE A 113 -11.83 -5.37 -7.17
C ILE A 113 -10.93 -5.75 -8.35
N ASP A 114 -10.29 -6.91 -8.30
CA ASP A 114 -9.45 -7.39 -9.40
C ASP A 114 -10.26 -7.63 -10.68
N VAL A 115 -11.44 -8.22 -10.57
CA VAL A 115 -12.40 -8.37 -11.69
C VAL A 115 -12.84 -7.01 -12.22
N LEU A 116 -13.30 -6.09 -11.34
CA LEU A 116 -13.79 -4.77 -11.73
C LEU A 116 -12.68 -3.92 -12.40
N SER A 117 -11.45 -4.08 -11.96
CA SER A 117 -10.31 -3.36 -12.53
C SER A 117 -9.71 -4.02 -13.77
N GLY A 118 -10.13 -5.25 -14.12
CA GLY A 118 -9.53 -6.01 -15.22
C GLY A 118 -8.10 -6.47 -14.93
N GLY A 119 -7.80 -6.82 -13.65
CA GLY A 119 -6.50 -7.36 -13.26
C GLY A 119 -5.45 -6.31 -12.95
N ARG A 120 -5.85 -5.16 -12.38
CA ARG A 120 -4.93 -4.06 -12.01
C ARG A 120 -4.61 -3.98 -10.52
N LEU A 121 -5.07 -4.93 -9.70
CA LEU A 121 -4.94 -4.90 -8.25
C LEU A 121 -3.53 -5.30 -7.78
N LEU A 122 -2.99 -4.56 -6.79
CA LEU A 122 -1.79 -4.85 -6.02
C LEU A 122 -2.18 -4.89 -4.52
N VAL A 123 -1.91 -6.00 -3.84
CA VAL A 123 -2.38 -6.21 -2.46
C VAL A 123 -1.24 -6.05 -1.47
N GLY A 124 -1.13 -4.88 -0.87
CA GLY A 124 -0.20 -4.64 0.23
C GLY A 124 -0.84 -4.98 1.58
N LEU A 125 -0.14 -5.77 2.39
CA LEU A 125 -0.54 -6.20 3.73
C LEU A 125 0.47 -5.74 4.78
N GLY A 126 -0.05 -5.37 5.96
CA GLY A 126 0.73 -5.04 7.14
C GLY A 126 0.10 -5.61 8.40
N VAL A 127 0.86 -5.54 9.51
CA VAL A 127 0.38 -6.07 10.80
C VAL A 127 -0.39 -5.05 11.64
N GLY A 128 -0.36 -3.76 11.27
CA GLY A 128 -1.00 -2.69 12.03
C GLY A 128 -0.21 -2.23 13.26
N TRP A 129 -0.47 -1.00 13.67
CA TRP A 129 0.15 -0.36 14.85
C TRP A 129 -0.88 0.19 15.85
N ASN A 130 -2.13 0.41 15.43
CA ASN A 130 -3.20 0.95 16.24
C ASN A 130 -3.82 -0.18 17.09
N ALA A 131 -3.59 -0.12 18.41
CA ALA A 131 -4.03 -1.17 19.32
C ALA A 131 -5.56 -1.21 19.45
N GLU A 132 -6.21 -0.05 19.35
CA GLU A 132 -7.65 0.08 19.45
C GLU A 132 -8.38 -0.48 18.24
N GLU A 133 -7.79 -0.41 17.03
CA GLU A 133 -8.32 -1.08 15.83
C GLU A 133 -8.25 -2.60 15.98
N HIS A 134 -7.17 -3.13 16.56
CA HIS A 134 -7.07 -4.55 16.88
C HIS A 134 -8.16 -5.01 17.83
N ASP A 135 -8.39 -4.26 18.92
CA ASP A 135 -9.47 -4.57 19.88
C ASP A 135 -10.84 -4.55 19.22
N ALA A 136 -11.14 -3.49 18.45
CA ALA A 136 -12.41 -3.36 17.74
C ALA A 136 -12.64 -4.47 16.71
N SER A 137 -11.56 -5.04 16.18
CA SER A 137 -11.58 -6.17 15.23
C SER A 137 -11.58 -7.54 15.94
N GLY A 138 -11.58 -7.58 17.28
CA GLY A 138 -11.50 -8.82 18.04
C GLY A 138 -10.15 -9.55 17.89
N THR A 139 -9.06 -8.81 17.67
CA THR A 139 -7.70 -9.34 17.50
C THR A 139 -6.76 -8.78 18.56
N ASP A 140 -5.71 -9.52 18.87
CA ASP A 140 -4.70 -9.11 19.84
C ASP A 140 -3.47 -8.56 19.09
N ILE A 141 -3.13 -7.29 19.36
CA ILE A 141 -1.98 -6.62 18.76
C ILE A 141 -0.65 -7.33 19.08
N GLU A 142 -0.55 -8.00 20.21
CA GLU A 142 0.69 -8.72 20.58
C GLU A 142 0.89 -10.00 19.75
N THR A 143 -0.18 -10.54 19.20
CA THR A 143 -0.13 -11.75 18.35
C THR A 143 -0.17 -11.44 16.85
N ARG A 144 -0.24 -10.16 16.45
CA ARG A 144 -0.42 -9.73 15.06
C ARG A 144 0.56 -10.33 14.05
N GLY A 145 1.82 -10.60 14.49
CA GLY A 145 2.82 -11.26 13.64
C GLY A 145 2.46 -12.72 13.38
N ARG A 146 2.13 -13.49 14.42
CA ARG A 146 1.68 -14.90 14.27
C ARG A 146 0.38 -15.00 13.49
N ARG A 147 -0.51 -14.00 13.64
CA ARG A 147 -1.73 -13.92 12.85
C ARG A 147 -1.41 -13.76 11.36
N MET A 148 -0.42 -12.94 10.98
CA MET A 148 0.01 -12.79 9.59
C MET A 148 0.54 -14.11 9.01
N ASP A 149 1.25 -14.90 9.81
CA ASP A 149 1.82 -16.21 9.39
C ASP A 149 0.72 -17.20 8.97
N ASP A 150 -0.47 -17.09 9.54
CA ASP A 150 -1.63 -17.92 9.23
C ASP A 150 -2.60 -17.24 8.24
N PHE A 151 -2.68 -15.91 8.31
CA PHE A 151 -3.58 -15.09 7.45
C PHE A 151 -3.22 -15.18 5.97
N VAL A 152 -1.93 -15.03 5.63
CA VAL A 152 -1.48 -15.04 4.24
C VAL A 152 -1.75 -16.39 3.57
N PRO A 153 -1.38 -17.54 4.14
CA PRO A 153 -1.74 -18.84 3.56
C PRO A 153 -3.25 -19.06 3.44
N ALA A 154 -4.05 -18.64 4.44
CA ALA A 154 -5.52 -18.74 4.37
C ALA A 154 -6.11 -17.88 3.25
N LEU A 155 -5.60 -16.65 3.05
CA LEU A 155 -5.98 -15.77 1.95
C LEU A 155 -5.64 -16.40 0.59
N LEU A 156 -4.43 -16.94 0.46
CA LEU A 156 -3.96 -17.60 -0.76
C LEU A 156 -4.79 -18.83 -1.10
N ALA A 157 -5.16 -19.63 -0.10
CA ALA A 157 -6.04 -20.78 -0.29
C ALA A 157 -7.37 -20.38 -0.92
N CYS A 158 -7.95 -19.23 -0.54
CA CYS A 158 -9.19 -18.71 -1.12
C CYS A 158 -9.08 -18.39 -2.61
N TRP A 159 -7.90 -18.10 -3.13
CA TRP A 159 -7.66 -17.82 -4.55
C TRP A 159 -7.26 -19.06 -5.36
N GLY A 160 -7.00 -20.19 -4.68
CA GLY A 160 -6.78 -21.50 -5.33
C GLY A 160 -8.04 -22.11 -5.96
N ASP A 161 -7.91 -23.33 -6.46
CA ASP A 161 -9.01 -24.07 -7.11
C ASP A 161 -10.09 -24.46 -6.10
N ASP A 162 -11.33 -24.43 -6.54
CA ASP A 162 -12.49 -24.88 -5.75
C ASP A 162 -12.67 -26.43 -5.80
N PRO A 163 -13.15 -27.05 -4.73
CA PRO A 163 -13.43 -26.47 -3.43
C PRO A 163 -12.16 -26.13 -2.65
N VAL A 164 -12.08 -24.92 -2.12
CA VAL A 164 -10.97 -24.51 -1.26
C VAL A 164 -11.13 -25.09 0.15
N THR A 165 -10.03 -25.44 0.77
CA THR A 165 -9.94 -25.80 2.19
C THR A 165 -8.72 -25.16 2.82
N TYR A 166 -8.79 -24.84 4.10
CA TYR A 166 -7.63 -24.42 4.89
C TYR A 166 -7.80 -24.84 6.34
N ALA A 167 -6.75 -25.33 6.97
CA ALA A 167 -6.71 -25.68 8.37
C ALA A 167 -5.40 -25.17 8.99
N GLY A 168 -5.45 -23.96 9.52
CA GLY A 168 -4.36 -23.30 10.20
C GLY A 168 -4.55 -23.26 11.70
N THR A 169 -3.73 -22.44 12.37
CA THR A 169 -3.76 -22.29 13.82
C THR A 169 -4.85 -21.30 14.29
N GLN A 170 -5.19 -20.32 13.46
CA GLN A 170 -6.16 -19.25 13.76
C GLN A 170 -7.33 -19.21 12.77
N PHE A 171 -7.16 -19.79 11.59
CA PHE A 171 -8.19 -19.81 10.56
C PHE A 171 -8.49 -21.24 10.11
N THR A 172 -9.76 -21.52 9.93
CA THR A 172 -10.25 -22.77 9.32
C THR A 172 -11.23 -22.42 8.23
N ILE A 173 -11.04 -22.98 7.04
CA ILE A 173 -11.95 -22.85 5.92
C ILE A 173 -12.41 -24.25 5.56
N PRO A 174 -13.68 -24.64 5.87
CA PRO A 174 -14.22 -25.90 5.45
C PRO A 174 -14.35 -25.93 3.93
N ALA A 175 -14.41 -27.11 3.33
CA ALA A 175 -14.54 -27.27 1.87
C ALA A 175 -15.63 -26.36 1.31
N SER A 176 -15.25 -25.35 0.54
CA SER A 176 -16.14 -24.26 0.12
C SER A 176 -15.81 -23.76 -1.29
N TYR A 177 -16.82 -23.22 -1.94
CA TYR A 177 -16.63 -22.42 -3.15
C TYR A 177 -16.42 -20.95 -2.74
N VAL A 178 -15.25 -20.38 -3.06
CA VAL A 178 -14.94 -18.97 -2.80
C VAL A 178 -14.78 -18.25 -4.14
N ARG A 179 -15.80 -17.48 -4.51
CA ARG A 179 -15.88 -16.80 -5.83
C ARG A 179 -16.35 -15.35 -5.67
N PRO A 180 -16.01 -14.43 -6.63
CA PRO A 180 -15.22 -14.71 -7.83
C PRO A 180 -13.76 -15.03 -7.50
N LYS A 181 -13.04 -15.68 -8.43
CA LYS A 181 -11.58 -15.74 -8.38
C LYS A 181 -11.00 -14.47 -9.02
N PRO A 182 -9.78 -14.03 -8.64
CA PRO A 182 -9.09 -12.96 -9.34
C PRO A 182 -8.94 -13.27 -10.83
N VAL A 183 -8.86 -12.24 -11.67
CA VAL A 183 -8.53 -12.41 -13.10
C VAL A 183 -7.03 -12.53 -13.33
N GLN A 184 -6.21 -11.94 -12.46
CA GLN A 184 -4.76 -12.10 -12.49
C GLN A 184 -4.34 -13.54 -12.22
N ARG A 185 -3.30 -14.02 -12.92
CA ARG A 185 -2.74 -15.37 -12.74
C ARG A 185 -1.28 -15.30 -12.35
N PRO A 186 -0.86 -16.09 -11.35
CA PRO A 186 -1.70 -17.02 -10.57
C PRO A 186 -2.67 -16.29 -9.61
N ARG A 187 -2.44 -15.02 -9.27
CA ARG A 187 -3.21 -14.17 -8.35
C ARG A 187 -2.69 -12.72 -8.37
N PRO A 188 -3.37 -11.74 -7.77
CA PRO A 188 -2.79 -10.43 -7.52
C PRO A 188 -1.49 -10.52 -6.72
N PRO A 189 -0.45 -9.72 -7.03
CA PRO A 189 0.78 -9.68 -6.27
C PRO A 189 0.54 -9.26 -4.82
N LEU A 190 1.21 -9.95 -3.87
CA LEU A 190 1.21 -9.59 -2.46
C LEU A 190 2.44 -8.77 -2.10
N LEU A 191 2.23 -7.59 -1.51
CA LEU A 191 3.26 -6.68 -1.05
C LEU A 191 3.26 -6.62 0.48
N SER A 192 4.44 -6.59 1.09
CA SER A 192 4.59 -6.44 2.54
C SER A 192 4.94 -5.01 2.92
N GLY A 193 4.19 -4.41 3.86
CA GLY A 193 4.53 -3.11 4.47
C GLY A 193 5.30 -3.24 5.79
N MET A 194 5.83 -4.40 6.10
CA MET A 194 6.51 -4.66 7.37
C MET A 194 7.98 -4.23 7.34
N TRP A 195 8.48 -3.74 8.51
CA TRP A 195 9.85 -3.22 8.63
C TRP A 195 10.65 -3.81 9.79
N SER A 196 10.01 -4.44 10.80
CA SER A 196 10.73 -5.10 11.88
C SER A 196 11.51 -6.31 11.38
N ALA A 197 12.56 -6.77 12.09
CA ALA A 197 13.33 -7.94 11.71
C ALA A 197 12.44 -9.18 11.44
N ALA A 198 11.47 -9.46 12.33
CA ALA A 198 10.50 -10.53 12.12
C ALA A 198 9.56 -10.27 10.94
N GLY A 199 9.24 -8.99 10.66
CA GLY A 199 8.45 -8.58 9.51
C GLY A 199 9.20 -8.78 8.19
N LEU A 200 10.49 -8.44 8.16
CA LEU A 200 11.34 -8.65 6.99
C LEU A 200 11.54 -10.14 6.67
N GLU A 201 11.64 -11.01 7.70
CA GLU A 201 11.65 -12.46 7.46
C GLU A 201 10.34 -12.96 6.85
N ARG A 202 9.17 -12.45 7.27
CA ARG A 202 7.90 -12.74 6.63
C ARG A 202 7.85 -12.23 5.19
N THR A 203 8.34 -11.02 4.96
CA THR A 203 8.46 -10.44 3.60
C THR A 203 9.25 -11.37 2.69
N ARG A 204 10.39 -11.82 3.15
CA ARG A 204 11.28 -12.74 2.42
C ARG A 204 10.62 -14.07 2.04
N LEU A 205 9.72 -14.59 2.89
CA LEU A 205 9.16 -15.95 2.73
C LEU A 205 7.75 -15.97 2.11
N LEU A 206 6.93 -14.95 2.36
CA LEU A 206 5.48 -15.01 2.10
C LEU A 206 5.00 -14.03 1.03
N PHE A 207 5.81 -13.04 0.62
CA PHE A 207 5.38 -11.96 -0.25
C PHE A 207 6.13 -11.92 -1.57
N ASP A 208 5.52 -11.34 -2.60
CA ASP A 208 6.12 -11.14 -3.92
C ASP A 208 6.92 -9.84 -3.98
N ALA A 209 6.55 -8.87 -3.16
CA ALA A 209 7.14 -7.55 -3.15
C ALA A 209 7.22 -6.95 -1.75
N TRP A 210 8.05 -5.92 -1.63
CA TRP A 210 8.15 -5.12 -0.42
C TRP A 210 7.70 -3.69 -0.69
N ASN A 211 6.87 -3.15 0.21
CA ASN A 211 6.34 -1.79 0.16
C ASN A 211 6.82 -0.99 1.39
N PRO A 212 8.11 -0.63 1.44
CA PRO A 212 8.65 0.19 2.52
C PRO A 212 8.12 1.62 2.43
N ALA A 213 7.90 2.24 3.60
CA ALA A 213 7.42 3.61 3.68
C ALA A 213 8.40 4.49 4.47
N GLY A 214 8.71 5.67 3.92
CA GLY A 214 9.45 6.72 4.63
C GLY A 214 10.88 6.37 5.02
N GLN A 215 11.56 5.57 4.23
CA GLN A 215 12.97 5.20 4.44
C GLN A 215 13.83 5.76 3.29
N PRO A 216 15.11 6.09 3.54
CA PRO A 216 16.04 6.45 2.48
C PRO A 216 16.19 5.34 1.43
N VAL A 217 16.29 5.71 0.15
CA VAL A 217 16.39 4.77 -0.99
C VAL A 217 17.56 3.80 -0.80
N GLU A 218 18.72 4.28 -0.36
CA GLU A 218 19.93 3.48 -0.16
C GLU A 218 19.71 2.39 0.90
N ARG A 219 18.98 2.73 1.97
CA ARG A 219 18.64 1.76 3.03
C ARG A 219 17.68 0.69 2.53
N VAL A 220 16.71 1.09 1.71
CA VAL A 220 15.76 0.15 1.09
C VAL A 220 16.49 -0.78 0.14
N ALA A 221 17.37 -0.24 -0.72
CA ALA A 221 18.19 -1.01 -1.66
C ALA A 221 19.07 -2.04 -0.95
N ALA A 222 19.79 -1.62 0.09
CA ALA A 222 20.63 -2.54 0.88
C ALA A 222 19.80 -3.63 1.56
N THR A 223 18.63 -3.28 2.10
CA THR A 223 17.75 -4.25 2.77
C THR A 223 17.16 -5.26 1.79
N VAL A 224 16.66 -4.84 0.63
CA VAL A 224 16.10 -5.78 -0.36
C VAL A 224 17.16 -6.67 -0.96
N ALA A 225 18.38 -6.17 -1.15
CA ALA A 225 19.51 -6.99 -1.59
C ALA A 225 19.82 -8.11 -0.58
N ASP A 226 19.88 -7.81 0.73
CA ASP A 226 20.05 -8.81 1.78
C ASP A 226 18.90 -9.83 1.83
N LEU A 227 17.65 -9.37 1.73
CA LEU A 227 16.49 -10.25 1.69
C LEU A 227 16.55 -11.21 0.50
N ASN A 228 16.88 -10.70 -0.70
CA ASN A 228 16.97 -11.49 -1.91
C ASN A 228 18.14 -12.51 -1.86
N ALA A 229 19.28 -12.13 -1.29
CA ALA A 229 20.43 -13.02 -1.13
C ALA A 229 20.11 -14.24 -0.24
N ARG A 230 19.17 -14.10 0.70
CA ARG A 230 18.73 -15.16 1.61
C ARG A 230 17.38 -15.79 1.23
N ARG A 231 16.78 -15.33 0.13
CA ARG A 231 15.47 -15.80 -0.32
C ARG A 231 15.56 -17.23 -0.88
N PRO A 232 14.58 -18.11 -0.64
CA PRO A 232 14.55 -19.44 -1.24
C PRO A 232 14.61 -19.38 -2.78
N GLU A 233 15.42 -20.22 -3.40
CA GLU A 233 15.66 -20.22 -4.86
C GLU A 233 14.39 -20.39 -5.71
N HIS A 234 13.38 -21.08 -5.18
CA HIS A 234 12.11 -21.29 -5.88
C HIS A 234 11.19 -20.05 -5.88
N LEU A 235 11.54 -19.01 -5.10
CA LEU A 235 10.80 -17.75 -5.07
C LEU A 235 11.50 -16.70 -5.93
N ALA A 236 10.75 -15.99 -6.76
CA ALA A 236 11.28 -14.85 -7.53
C ALA A 236 11.83 -13.76 -6.59
N PRO A 237 12.83 -12.99 -7.01
CA PRO A 237 13.30 -11.83 -6.26
C PRO A 237 12.16 -10.86 -5.92
N LEU A 238 12.27 -10.21 -4.76
CA LEU A 238 11.29 -9.24 -4.31
C LEU A 238 11.28 -8.00 -5.22
N ASP A 239 10.11 -7.62 -5.68
CA ASP A 239 9.86 -6.31 -6.25
C ASP A 239 9.82 -5.24 -5.15
N VAL A 240 10.10 -3.97 -5.48
CA VAL A 240 10.08 -2.87 -4.52
C VAL A 240 9.11 -1.78 -4.97
N TYR A 241 8.16 -1.47 -4.09
CA TYR A 241 7.17 -0.40 -4.23
C TYR A 241 7.40 0.62 -3.11
N HIS A 242 8.30 1.57 -3.36
CA HIS A 242 8.79 2.50 -2.33
C HIS A 242 7.82 3.66 -2.11
N ARG A 243 7.34 3.85 -0.87
CA ARG A 243 6.44 4.95 -0.50
C ARG A 243 7.23 6.08 0.16
N ALA A 244 7.37 7.20 -0.55
CA ALA A 244 8.04 8.42 -0.11
C ALA A 244 7.00 9.47 0.34
N PHE A 245 7.35 10.27 1.35
CA PHE A 245 6.44 11.27 1.90
C PHE A 245 6.78 12.67 1.36
N ALA A 246 5.78 13.38 0.83
CA ALA A 246 5.89 14.81 0.53
C ALA A 246 6.16 15.61 1.81
N GLN A 247 5.48 15.24 2.89
CA GLN A 247 5.74 15.69 4.26
C GLN A 247 5.54 14.51 5.20
N TYR A 248 6.52 14.27 6.08
CA TYR A 248 6.37 13.21 7.09
C TYR A 248 5.31 13.60 8.12
N PRO A 249 4.47 12.65 8.54
CA PRO A 249 3.50 12.91 9.61
C PRO A 249 4.17 13.48 10.86
N LEU A 250 3.54 14.51 11.44
CA LEU A 250 4.02 15.17 12.67
C LEU A 250 5.36 15.89 12.55
N GLN A 251 5.89 16.05 11.37
CA GLN A 251 7.06 16.88 11.10
C GLN A 251 6.65 18.26 10.59
N PRO A 252 7.48 19.29 10.83
CA PRO A 252 7.26 20.61 10.23
C PRO A 252 7.13 20.52 8.71
N THR A 253 6.43 21.48 8.13
CA THR A 253 6.41 21.64 6.66
C THR A 253 7.83 21.69 6.13
N PRO A 254 8.20 20.88 5.13
CA PRO A 254 9.54 20.87 4.58
C PRO A 254 9.97 22.27 4.11
N THR A 255 11.20 22.65 4.42
CA THR A 255 11.84 23.82 3.84
C THR A 255 12.49 23.43 2.51
N GLY A 256 12.26 24.21 1.46
CA GLY A 256 12.76 23.93 0.11
C GLY A 256 11.71 23.32 -0.83
N ASP A 257 12.16 22.96 -2.02
CA ASP A 257 11.29 22.40 -3.06
C ASP A 257 11.05 20.92 -2.84
N VAL A 258 9.83 20.61 -2.36
CA VAL A 258 9.38 19.23 -2.12
C VAL A 258 9.30 18.43 -3.42
N VAL A 259 8.94 19.07 -4.53
CA VAL A 259 8.81 18.40 -5.83
C VAL A 259 10.20 18.00 -6.35
N GLN A 260 11.17 18.91 -6.26
CA GLN A 260 12.55 18.63 -6.63
C GLN A 260 13.13 17.49 -5.80
N ARG A 261 12.98 17.52 -4.47
CA ARG A 261 13.44 16.44 -3.58
C ARG A 261 12.84 15.09 -3.95
N LEU A 262 11.53 15.02 -4.18
CA LEU A 262 10.88 13.76 -4.57
C LEU A 262 11.30 13.31 -5.98
N ALA A 263 11.61 14.22 -6.89
CA ALA A 263 12.15 13.89 -8.19
C ALA A 263 13.55 13.27 -8.09
N GLU A 264 14.43 13.85 -7.27
CA GLU A 264 15.76 13.30 -6.96
C GLU A 264 15.67 11.91 -6.30
N GLU A 265 14.77 11.72 -5.32
CA GLU A 265 14.51 10.42 -4.70
C GLU A 265 13.96 9.38 -5.72
N ALA A 266 13.11 9.81 -6.66
CA ALA A 266 12.60 8.93 -7.71
C ALA A 266 13.70 8.50 -8.71
N VAL A 267 14.62 9.40 -9.08
CA VAL A 267 15.79 9.04 -9.88
C VAL A 267 16.65 8.04 -9.13
N ALA A 268 16.96 8.27 -7.85
CA ALA A 268 17.71 7.32 -7.04
C ALA A 268 17.01 5.95 -6.92
N ALA A 269 15.67 5.93 -6.80
CA ALA A 269 14.89 4.70 -6.80
C ALA A 269 14.94 3.97 -8.16
N SER A 270 14.99 4.72 -9.27
CA SER A 270 15.18 4.15 -10.60
C SER A 270 16.56 3.50 -10.75
N ASP A 271 17.61 4.15 -10.27
CA ASP A 271 18.98 3.65 -10.29
C ASP A 271 19.15 2.40 -9.40
N ALA A 272 18.36 2.31 -8.33
CA ALA A 272 18.28 1.15 -7.45
C ALA A 272 17.37 0.01 -7.97
N ASP A 273 16.88 0.10 -9.20
CA ASP A 273 16.00 -0.88 -9.89
C ASP A 273 14.67 -1.17 -9.13
N PHE A 274 14.11 -0.16 -8.44
CA PHE A 274 12.79 -0.30 -7.83
C PHE A 274 11.69 -0.35 -8.90
N ASN A 275 10.58 -1.02 -8.58
CA ASN A 275 9.46 -1.16 -9.52
C ASN A 275 8.56 0.08 -9.54
N GLU A 276 8.39 0.71 -8.37
CA GLU A 276 7.48 1.85 -8.22
C GLU A 276 7.98 2.82 -7.15
N PHE A 277 7.81 4.12 -7.40
CA PHE A 277 7.99 5.21 -6.45
C PHE A 277 6.63 5.84 -6.15
N ILE A 278 6.14 5.72 -4.91
CA ILE A 278 4.80 6.13 -4.52
C ILE A 278 4.87 7.40 -3.69
N ILE A 279 4.17 8.45 -4.11
CA ILE A 279 4.13 9.73 -3.40
C ILE A 279 2.99 9.74 -2.39
N GLU A 280 3.34 9.89 -1.10
CA GLU A 280 2.39 10.09 -0.02
C GLU A 280 2.27 11.58 0.31
N HIS A 281 1.10 12.13 0.14
CA HIS A 281 0.82 13.57 0.32
C HIS A 281 -0.31 13.87 1.32
N ASN A 282 -0.96 12.86 1.91
CA ASN A 282 -2.08 13.06 2.83
C ASN A 282 -1.73 13.85 4.10
N PHE A 283 -0.46 13.97 4.44
CA PHE A 283 0.03 14.72 5.60
C PHE A 283 0.60 16.08 5.22
N PHE A 284 0.42 16.51 3.98
CA PHE A 284 0.99 17.74 3.47
C PHE A 284 0.12 18.94 3.88
N ASP A 285 0.66 19.84 4.70
CA ASP A 285 -0.06 20.97 5.31
C ASP A 285 -0.60 22.00 4.31
N ALA A 286 -0.13 21.94 3.05
CA ALA A 286 -0.63 22.82 1.99
C ALA A 286 -2.05 22.46 1.54
N ILE A 287 -2.56 21.28 1.90
CA ILE A 287 -3.89 20.81 1.51
C ILE A 287 -4.91 21.26 2.54
N ARG A 288 -5.85 22.13 2.12
CA ARG A 288 -6.83 22.78 2.99
C ARG A 288 -8.25 22.76 2.41
N SER A 289 -8.40 22.32 1.18
CA SER A 289 -9.66 22.32 0.45
C SER A 289 -9.76 21.15 -0.54
N PRO A 290 -10.96 20.82 -1.06
CA PRO A 290 -11.11 19.86 -2.14
C PRO A 290 -10.35 20.23 -3.41
N ASP A 291 -10.22 21.53 -3.70
CA ASP A 291 -9.50 22.03 -4.87
C ASP A 291 -7.99 21.79 -4.75
N ASP A 292 -7.43 21.86 -3.54
CA ASP A 292 -6.02 21.54 -3.33
C ASP A 292 -5.76 20.05 -3.65
N TRP A 293 -6.68 19.16 -3.28
CA TRP A 293 -6.60 17.74 -3.66
C TRP A 293 -6.61 17.55 -5.17
N ALA A 294 -7.48 18.29 -5.87
CA ALA A 294 -7.59 18.19 -7.32
C ALA A 294 -6.29 18.56 -8.04
N GLN A 295 -5.48 19.44 -7.46
CA GLN A 295 -4.22 19.94 -8.04
C GLN A 295 -3.00 19.04 -7.75
N ILE A 296 -3.10 18.08 -6.85
CA ILE A 296 -1.95 17.22 -6.45
C ILE A 296 -1.33 16.47 -7.64
N PRO A 297 -2.08 15.85 -8.56
CA PRO A 297 -1.47 15.18 -9.70
C PRO A 297 -0.62 16.12 -10.56
N ASP A 298 -1.09 17.33 -10.82
CA ASP A 298 -0.35 18.33 -11.60
C ASP A 298 0.87 18.84 -10.81
N ARG A 299 0.75 19.03 -9.51
CA ARG A 299 1.84 19.50 -8.64
C ARG A 299 3.05 18.59 -8.66
N PHE A 300 2.85 17.27 -8.67
CA PHE A 300 3.94 16.29 -8.65
C PHE A 300 4.25 15.69 -10.03
N ALA A 301 3.70 16.24 -11.13
CA ALA A 301 3.93 15.72 -12.49
C ALA A 301 5.41 15.71 -12.90
N ALA A 302 6.22 16.64 -12.38
CA ALA A 302 7.66 16.67 -12.63
C ALA A 302 8.38 15.41 -12.11
N VAL A 303 7.87 14.77 -11.04
CA VAL A 303 8.42 13.50 -10.52
C VAL A 303 8.22 12.37 -11.54
N VAL A 304 7.08 12.34 -12.23
CA VAL A 304 6.81 11.36 -13.29
C VAL A 304 7.80 11.55 -14.46
N ALA A 305 8.04 12.81 -14.85
CA ALA A 305 8.99 13.13 -15.92
C ALA A 305 10.44 12.76 -15.53
N ALA A 306 10.85 13.05 -14.28
CA ALA A 306 12.18 12.70 -13.78
C ALA A 306 12.39 11.17 -13.75
N ALA A 307 11.40 10.43 -13.24
CA ALA A 307 11.44 8.96 -13.21
C ALA A 307 11.54 8.33 -14.61
N ALA A 308 10.88 8.93 -15.60
CA ALA A 308 10.91 8.44 -16.99
C ALA A 308 12.24 8.73 -17.71
N THR A 309 12.91 9.85 -17.37
CA THR A 309 14.13 10.30 -18.06
C THR A 309 15.43 9.97 -17.31
N GLY A 310 15.34 9.61 -16.01
CA GLY A 310 16.49 9.47 -15.13
C GLY A 310 17.21 10.80 -14.85
N ARG A 311 16.52 11.93 -14.99
CA ARG A 311 17.08 13.28 -14.82
C ARG A 311 16.09 14.19 -14.11
N VAL A 312 16.60 15.05 -13.22
CA VAL A 312 15.82 16.09 -12.51
C VAL A 312 15.98 17.43 -13.23
#